data_6c20ffb271adcb3309d9670470a6b381
#
_entry.id   6c20ffb271adcb3309d9670470a6b381
#
_cell.length_a   1.000
_cell.length_b   1.000
_cell.length_c   1.000
_cell.angle_alpha   90.00
_cell.angle_beta   90.00
_cell.angle_gamma   90.00
#
_symmetry.space_group_name_H-M   'P 1'
#
loop_
_entity.id
_entity.type
_entity.pdbx_description
1 polymer ?
#
loop_
_entity_poly.entity_id
_entity_poly.type
_entity_poly.pdbx_seq_one_letter_code
_entity_poly.pdbx_strand_id
1 'polypeptide(L)'
;MNILSVIKKNPLIRAADAGKEFESAVNSPSDVIFLIKSEIYSLKKIVSYAQTHGKKIFVHLDLCDGLGSGEAAVNFIADFIKPDGVISTKLATVRAATE
;
A
#
# COMPACT_ATOMS: atom_id res chain seq x y z
N MET A 1 -3.99 14.71 12.00
CA MET A 1 -2.72 13.97 12.07
C MET A 1 -2.28 13.57 10.66
N ASN A 2 -1.03 13.79 10.34
CA ASN A 2 -0.48 13.37 9.05
C ASN A 2 0.07 11.96 9.16
N ILE A 3 -0.60 11.01 8.55
CA ILE A 3 -0.21 9.59 8.64
C ILE A 3 1.20 9.35 8.08
N LEU A 4 1.60 10.08 7.06
CA LEU A 4 2.94 9.93 6.49
C LEU A 4 4.03 10.35 7.47
N SER A 5 3.78 11.35 8.30
CA SER A 5 4.73 11.76 9.35
C SER A 5 4.89 10.67 10.40
N VAL A 6 3.78 10.05 10.79
CA VAL A 6 3.81 8.95 11.77
C VAL A 6 4.59 7.77 11.22
N ILE A 7 4.34 7.40 9.97
CA ILE A 7 5.02 6.30 9.29
C ILE A 7 6.52 6.53 9.24
N LYS A 8 6.94 7.72 8.85
CA LYS A 8 8.37 8.04 8.70
C LYS A 8 9.14 7.98 10.01
N LYS A 9 8.45 8.14 11.14
CA LYS A 9 9.09 8.09 12.45
C LYS A 9 9.17 6.68 13.04
N ASN A 10 8.46 5.72 12.44
CA ASN A 10 8.43 4.35 12.96
C ASN A 10 9.47 3.49 12.25
N PRO A 11 10.50 2.99 12.96
CA PRO A 11 11.56 2.19 12.32
C PRO A 11 11.07 0.84 11.79
N LEU A 12 9.91 0.36 12.24
CA LEU A 12 9.34 -0.91 11.78
C LEU A 12 8.51 -0.75 10.50
N ILE A 13 8.24 0.48 10.09
CA ILE A 13 7.45 0.79 8.90
C ILE A 13 8.30 1.58 7.93
N ARG A 14 8.31 1.16 6.67
CA ARG A 14 9.03 1.86 5.63
C ARG A 14 8.09 2.30 4.52
N ALA A 15 8.04 3.60 4.27
CA ALA A 15 7.28 4.14 3.15
C ALA A 15 8.15 4.11 1.88
N ALA A 16 7.58 3.72 0.77
CA ALA A 16 8.31 3.61 -0.49
C ALA A 16 7.39 3.79 -1.69
N ASP A 17 7.93 4.38 -2.75
CA ASP A 17 7.27 4.37 -4.05
C ASP A 17 7.62 3.07 -4.76
N ALA A 18 6.80 2.67 -5.71
CA ALA A 18 7.07 1.50 -6.53
C ALA A 18 8.40 1.69 -7.30
N GLY A 19 9.14 0.60 -7.47
CA GLY A 19 10.44 0.63 -8.13
C GLY A 19 11.59 0.44 -7.16
N LYS A 20 12.64 1.23 -7.31
CA LYS A 20 13.86 1.07 -6.52
C LYS A 20 13.64 1.25 -5.01
N GLU A 21 12.79 2.19 -4.64
CA GLU A 21 12.48 2.39 -3.23
C GLU A 21 11.79 1.17 -2.63
N PHE A 22 10.86 0.58 -3.37
CA PHE A 22 10.18 -0.63 -2.94
C PHE A 22 11.17 -1.79 -2.76
N GLU A 23 12.08 -1.98 -3.70
CA GLU A 23 13.11 -3.02 -3.59
C GLU A 23 13.95 -2.82 -2.33
N SER A 24 14.35 -1.58 -2.08
CA SER A 24 15.12 -1.24 -0.89
C SER A 24 14.32 -1.54 0.38
N ALA A 25 13.02 -1.25 0.37
CA ALA A 25 12.15 -1.52 1.51
C ALA A 25 12.02 -3.01 1.81
N VAL A 26 11.89 -3.84 0.78
CA VAL A 26 11.81 -5.30 0.95
C VAL A 26 13.11 -5.85 1.55
N ASN A 27 14.25 -5.30 1.16
CA ASN A 27 15.55 -5.74 1.65
C ASN A 27 15.93 -5.11 2.99
N SER A 28 15.11 -4.21 3.50
CA SER A 28 15.35 -3.56 4.79
C SER A 28 14.87 -4.43 5.95
N PRO A 29 15.26 -4.13 7.19
CA PRO A 29 14.75 -4.85 8.36
C PRO A 29 13.32 -4.49 8.76
N SER A 30 12.68 -3.56 8.06
CA SER A 30 11.29 -3.17 8.35
C SER A 30 10.33 -4.31 8.09
N ASP A 31 9.37 -4.52 8.98
CA ASP A 31 8.36 -5.57 8.83
C ASP A 31 7.18 -5.14 7.99
N VAL A 32 6.96 -3.85 7.90
CA VAL A 32 5.78 -3.27 7.24
C VAL A 32 6.22 -2.29 6.17
N ILE A 33 5.62 -2.41 4.99
CA ILE A 33 5.87 -1.49 3.87
C ILE A 33 4.58 -0.72 3.58
N PHE A 34 4.70 0.61 3.50
CA PHE A 34 3.62 1.47 3.04
C PHE A 34 3.96 1.89 1.62
N LEU A 35 3.28 1.29 0.64
CA LEU A 35 3.49 1.59 -0.77
C LEU A 35 2.72 2.87 -1.09
N ILE A 36 3.43 3.94 -1.39
CA ILE A 36 2.84 5.26 -1.57
C ILE A 36 2.38 5.46 -3.01
N LYS A 37 3.32 5.63 -3.94
CA LYS A 37 2.99 5.78 -5.35
C LYS A 37 3.13 4.45 -6.07
N SER A 38 2.11 4.08 -6.82
CA SER A 38 2.09 2.81 -7.53
C SER A 38 1.25 2.92 -8.80
N GLU A 39 1.22 1.84 -9.58
CA GLU A 39 0.39 1.72 -10.77
C GLU A 39 -0.41 0.43 -10.67
N ILE A 40 -1.66 0.48 -11.08
CA ILE A 40 -2.53 -0.70 -11.02
C ILE A 40 -1.96 -1.88 -11.80
N TYR A 41 -1.26 -1.59 -12.88
CA TYR A 41 -0.68 -2.61 -13.76
C TYR A 41 0.30 -3.54 -13.04
N SER A 42 1.15 -2.98 -12.18
CA SER A 42 2.18 -3.76 -11.48
C SER A 42 1.82 -4.10 -10.04
N LEU A 43 0.69 -3.63 -9.56
CA LEU A 43 0.36 -3.69 -8.14
C LEU A 43 0.27 -5.12 -7.59
N LYS A 44 -0.34 -6.04 -8.32
CA LYS A 44 -0.48 -7.44 -7.88
C LYS A 44 0.89 -8.07 -7.67
N LYS A 45 1.80 -7.85 -8.60
CA LYS A 45 3.15 -8.38 -8.55
C LYS A 45 3.92 -7.83 -7.35
N ILE A 46 3.79 -6.51 -7.11
CA ILE A 46 4.46 -5.84 -5.99
C ILE A 46 3.96 -6.37 -4.66
N VAL A 47 2.65 -6.47 -4.50
CA VAL A 47 2.03 -6.95 -3.25
C VAL A 47 2.45 -8.40 -2.98
N SER A 48 2.36 -9.26 -4.00
CA SER A 48 2.73 -10.66 -3.85
C SER A 48 4.22 -10.80 -3.49
N TYR A 49 5.08 -10.01 -4.11
CA TYR A 49 6.52 -10.06 -3.84
C TYR A 49 6.81 -9.70 -2.38
N ALA A 50 6.20 -8.62 -1.88
CA ALA A 50 6.40 -8.22 -0.49
C ALA A 50 5.92 -9.32 0.48
N GLN A 51 4.77 -9.89 0.23
CA GLN A 51 4.19 -10.91 1.10
C GLN A 51 5.00 -12.19 1.09
N THR A 52 5.55 -12.60 -0.05
CA THR A 52 6.42 -13.78 -0.12
C THR A 52 7.74 -13.58 0.62
N HIS A 53 8.14 -12.34 0.84
CA HIS A 53 9.34 -12.00 1.62
C HIS A 53 9.02 -11.73 3.08
N GLY A 54 7.83 -12.10 3.53
CA GLY A 54 7.43 -11.98 4.93
C GLY A 54 7.06 -10.57 5.37
N LYS A 55 6.86 -9.65 4.43
CA LYS A 55 6.48 -8.28 4.74
C LYS A 55 4.98 -8.11 4.72
N LYS A 56 4.46 -7.23 5.57
CA LYS A 56 3.08 -6.77 5.46
C LYS A 56 3.09 -5.51 4.60
N ILE A 57 2.15 -5.41 3.68
CA ILE A 57 2.14 -4.29 2.74
C ILE A 57 0.78 -3.60 2.74
N PHE A 58 0.82 -2.28 2.87
CA PHE A 58 -0.34 -1.41 2.83
C PHE A 58 -0.22 -0.52 1.59
N VAL A 59 -1.30 -0.40 0.83
CA VAL A 59 -1.30 0.33 -0.43
C VAL A 59 -2.05 1.64 -0.29
N HIS A 60 -1.43 2.73 -0.73
CA HIS A 60 -2.07 4.05 -0.75
C HIS A 60 -2.94 4.15 -2.00
N LEU A 61 -4.26 4.14 -1.81
CA LEU A 61 -5.21 4.06 -2.92
C LEU A 61 -5.22 5.33 -3.78
N ASP A 62 -5.14 6.49 -3.15
CA ASP A 62 -5.26 7.77 -3.85
C ASP A 62 -4.10 8.04 -4.80
N LEU A 63 -2.96 7.39 -4.59
CA LEU A 63 -1.76 7.58 -5.40
C LEU A 63 -1.45 6.35 -6.26
N CYS A 64 -2.43 5.49 -6.47
CA CYS A 64 -2.30 4.34 -7.36
C CYS A 64 -2.85 4.72 -8.74
N ASP A 65 -1.96 4.93 -9.69
CA ASP A 65 -2.35 5.30 -11.05
C ASP A 65 -3.16 4.19 -11.71
N GLY A 66 -4.26 4.58 -12.33
CA GLY A 66 -5.13 3.66 -13.03
C GLY A 66 -6.22 3.01 -12.18
N LEU A 67 -6.17 3.20 -10.87
CA LEU A 67 -7.15 2.58 -9.97
C LEU A 67 -8.51 3.30 -9.96
N GLY A 68 -8.49 4.62 -9.98
CA GLY A 68 -9.72 5.39 -9.79
C GLY A 68 -10.08 5.52 -8.32
N SER A 69 -11.33 5.85 -8.03
CA SER A 69 -11.80 6.06 -6.67
C SER A 69 -13.15 5.39 -6.44
N GLY A 70 -13.58 5.33 -5.18
CA GLY A 70 -14.88 4.79 -4.79
C GLY A 70 -14.83 3.33 -4.41
N GLU A 71 -16.00 2.75 -4.18
CA GLU A 71 -16.11 1.37 -3.68
C GLU A 71 -15.60 0.33 -4.67
N ALA A 72 -15.82 0.56 -5.98
CA ALA A 72 -15.35 -0.39 -6.99
C ALA A 72 -13.83 -0.54 -6.94
N ALA A 73 -13.11 0.57 -6.75
CA ALA A 73 -11.65 0.54 -6.62
C ALA A 73 -11.22 -0.23 -5.38
N VAL A 74 -11.87 0.05 -4.24
CA VAL A 74 -11.56 -0.64 -2.98
C VAL A 74 -11.84 -2.14 -3.11
N ASN A 75 -12.97 -2.51 -3.70
CA ASN A 75 -13.33 -3.90 -3.88
C ASN A 75 -12.34 -4.64 -4.80
N PHE A 76 -11.86 -3.97 -5.85
CA PHE A 76 -10.85 -4.56 -6.72
C PHE A 76 -9.57 -4.85 -5.93
N ILE A 77 -9.12 -3.91 -5.13
CA ILE A 77 -7.92 -4.11 -4.32
C ILE A 77 -8.13 -5.25 -3.33
N ALA A 78 -9.25 -5.26 -2.64
CA ALA A 78 -9.52 -6.29 -1.62
C ALA A 78 -9.63 -7.69 -2.22
N ASP A 79 -10.27 -7.81 -3.38
CA ASP A 79 -10.59 -9.13 -3.95
C ASP A 79 -9.48 -9.69 -4.85
N PHE A 80 -8.76 -8.83 -5.56
CA PHE A 80 -7.79 -9.28 -6.55
C PHE A 80 -6.35 -9.01 -6.17
N ILE A 81 -6.07 -7.90 -5.52
CA ILE A 81 -4.71 -7.53 -5.13
C ILE A 81 -4.37 -8.12 -3.77
N LYS A 82 -5.28 -8.02 -2.83
CA LYS A 82 -5.18 -8.60 -1.48
C LYS A 82 -3.96 -8.15 -0.68
N PRO A 83 -3.75 -6.83 -0.55
CA PRO A 83 -2.71 -6.35 0.37
C PRO A 83 -3.15 -6.58 1.81
N ASP A 84 -2.25 -6.38 2.75
CA ASP A 84 -2.58 -6.51 4.17
C ASP A 84 -3.49 -5.38 4.65
N GLY A 85 -3.48 -4.26 3.95
CA GLY A 85 -4.39 -3.16 4.24
C GLY A 85 -4.29 -2.06 3.20
N VAL A 86 -5.09 -1.03 3.36
CA VAL A 86 -5.12 0.12 2.47
C VAL A 86 -5.03 1.41 3.26
N ILE A 87 -4.51 2.44 2.61
CA ILE A 87 -4.39 3.79 3.17
C ILE A 87 -5.08 4.75 2.21
N SER A 88 -5.88 5.65 2.74
CA SER A 88 -6.50 6.68 1.94
C SER A 88 -6.72 7.93 2.77
N THR A 89 -6.63 9.09 2.12
CA THR A 89 -7.00 10.35 2.74
C THR A 89 -8.50 10.64 2.58
N LYS A 90 -9.20 9.81 1.80
CA LYS A 90 -10.63 9.96 1.54
C LYS A 90 -11.42 9.09 2.51
N LEU A 91 -12.18 9.71 3.40
CA LEU A 91 -12.90 9.01 4.45
C LEU A 91 -13.82 7.91 3.91
N ALA A 92 -14.55 8.16 2.84
CA ALA A 92 -15.46 7.17 2.25
C ALA A 92 -14.71 5.91 1.79
N THR A 93 -13.51 6.09 1.20
CA THR A 93 -12.69 4.98 0.77
C THR A 93 -12.21 4.15 1.95
N VAL A 94 -11.79 4.82 3.02
CA VAL A 94 -11.34 4.14 4.24
C VAL A 94 -12.47 3.32 4.85
N ARG A 95 -13.68 3.87 4.91
CA ARG A 95 -14.84 3.15 5.44
C ARG A 95 -15.15 1.90 4.61
N ALA A 96 -15.12 2.01 3.29
CA ALA A 96 -15.36 0.86 2.42
C ALA A 96 -14.31 -0.22 2.64
N ALA A 97 -13.07 0.15 2.86
CA ALA A 97 -11.98 -0.80 3.10
C ALA A 97 -12.12 -1.54 4.44
N THR A 98 -12.76 -0.91 5.44
CA THR A 98 -12.91 -1.50 6.77
C THR A 98 -14.20 -2.30 6.94
N GLU A 99 -15.13 -2.13 6.04
CA GLU A 99 -16.38 -2.89 6.04
C GLU A 99 -16.22 -4.25 5.37
#